data_b9e8b57949733992f503175b99f01f21
#
_entry.id   b9e8b57949733992f503175b99f01f21
#
_cell.length_a   1.000
_cell.length_b   1.000
_cell.length_c   1.000
_cell.angle_alpha   90.00
_cell.angle_beta   90.00
_cell.angle_gamma   90.00
#
_symmetry.space_group_name_H-M   'P 1'
#
loop_
_entity.id
_entity.type
_entity.pdbx_description
1 polymer ?
#
loop_
_entity_poly.entity_id
_entity_poly.type
_entity_poly.pdbx_seq_one_letter_code
_entity_poly.pdbx_strand_id
1 'polypeptide(L)'
;MPLPFQSRHVVITGASGALGSAVTASFLQAGATCHLPAREQDTFPAFDASVSERVRLAKGVDPTNESSVNAFYESLPQLWASIHCIGGFAMAPIADTKGADVERLMQANFYSPLFCTREAVRNMRRESGRGGRIVSVAARAGLEARAAGGMAAYAATKAAIAALTEALGEELAAEGILVNAVAPSLMDTPANRRSMPKADFSRWPRVEEVASTIVWLASPENTLVRSGVVPVYGRS
;
A
#
# COMPACT_ATOMS: atom_id res chain seq x y z
N MET A 1 -26.96 -8.84 2.94
CA MET A 1 -25.84 -9.39 3.73
C MET A 1 -25.07 -8.19 4.30
N PRO A 2 -24.48 -8.29 5.50
CA PRO A 2 -23.63 -7.23 6.01
C PRO A 2 -22.41 -7.04 5.09
N LEU A 3 -21.95 -5.79 4.98
CA LEU A 3 -20.77 -5.49 4.17
C LEU A 3 -19.52 -6.10 4.82
N PRO A 4 -18.53 -6.62 4.04
CA PRO A 4 -17.42 -7.42 4.56
C PRO A 4 -16.52 -6.65 5.53
N PHE A 5 -16.47 -5.31 5.44
CA PHE A 5 -15.68 -4.46 6.33
C PHE A 5 -16.53 -3.58 7.26
N GLN A 6 -17.81 -3.89 7.43
CA GLN A 6 -18.67 -3.15 8.36
C GLN A 6 -18.06 -3.17 9.77
N SER A 7 -18.01 -1.99 10.40
CA SER A 7 -17.39 -1.78 11.73
C SER A 7 -15.88 -2.10 11.82
N ARG A 8 -15.18 -2.16 10.69
CA ARG A 8 -13.74 -2.41 10.64
C ARG A 8 -13.00 -1.11 10.34
N HIS A 9 -11.92 -0.87 11.07
CA HIS A 9 -11.01 0.26 10.87
C HIS A 9 -9.83 -0.16 10.01
N VAL A 10 -9.57 0.61 8.95
CA VAL A 10 -8.50 0.35 7.97
C VAL A 10 -7.65 1.59 7.81
N VAL A 11 -6.34 1.48 7.96
CA VAL A 11 -5.39 2.53 7.58
C VAL A 11 -5.02 2.38 6.11
N ILE A 12 -5.00 3.48 5.37
CA ILE A 12 -4.54 3.50 3.97
C ILE A 12 -3.56 4.66 3.81
N THR A 13 -2.27 4.34 3.70
CA THR A 13 -1.24 5.35 3.41
C THR A 13 -1.19 5.63 1.90
N GLY A 14 -0.85 6.85 1.51
CA GLY A 14 -0.81 7.23 0.10
C GLY A 14 -2.18 7.35 -0.57
N ALA A 15 -3.23 7.57 0.20
CA ALA A 15 -4.62 7.68 -0.28
C ALA A 15 -4.86 8.84 -1.25
N SER A 16 -3.98 9.84 -1.29
CA SER A 16 -4.00 10.93 -2.28
C SER A 16 -3.49 10.53 -3.68
N GLY A 17 -2.78 9.40 -3.79
CA GLY A 17 -2.30 8.86 -5.07
C GLY A 17 -3.37 8.07 -5.82
N ALA A 18 -3.12 7.78 -7.11
CA ALA A 18 -4.09 7.09 -7.98
C ALA A 18 -4.53 5.73 -7.41
N LEU A 19 -3.57 4.86 -7.03
CA LEU A 19 -3.90 3.56 -6.43
C LEU A 19 -4.54 3.72 -5.06
N GLY A 20 -3.97 4.53 -4.18
CA GLY A 20 -4.49 4.72 -2.82
C GLY A 20 -5.90 5.29 -2.79
N SER A 21 -6.24 6.19 -3.74
CA SER A 21 -7.60 6.69 -3.90
C SER A 21 -8.59 5.60 -4.32
N ALA A 22 -8.23 4.74 -5.30
CA ALA A 22 -9.04 3.61 -5.72
C ALA A 22 -9.23 2.58 -4.58
N VAL A 23 -8.16 2.30 -3.83
CA VAL A 23 -8.21 1.42 -2.65
C VAL A 23 -9.13 2.00 -1.59
N THR A 24 -9.03 3.30 -1.29
CA THR A 24 -9.90 3.98 -0.32
C THR A 24 -11.38 3.87 -0.72
N ALA A 25 -11.68 4.17 -1.99
CA ALA A 25 -13.04 4.05 -2.51
C ALA A 25 -13.59 2.63 -2.35
N SER A 26 -12.80 1.61 -2.68
CA SER A 26 -13.21 0.20 -2.57
C SER A 26 -13.46 -0.22 -1.12
N PHE A 27 -12.62 0.17 -0.16
CA PHE A 27 -12.86 -0.11 1.26
C PHE A 27 -14.09 0.61 1.82
N LEU A 28 -14.32 1.86 1.43
CA LEU A 28 -15.50 2.62 1.84
C LEU A 28 -16.78 1.98 1.29
N GLN A 29 -16.81 1.55 0.03
CA GLN A 29 -17.92 0.81 -0.56
C GLN A 29 -18.18 -0.51 0.15
N ALA A 30 -17.11 -1.18 0.61
CA ALA A 30 -17.19 -2.43 1.37
C ALA A 30 -17.51 -2.24 2.87
N GLY A 31 -17.76 -1.01 3.32
CA GLY A 31 -18.25 -0.71 4.68
C GLY A 31 -17.18 -0.31 5.70
N ALA A 32 -15.92 -0.23 5.33
CA ALA A 32 -14.83 0.14 6.24
C ALA A 32 -14.89 1.60 6.71
N THR A 33 -14.37 1.87 7.90
CA THR A 33 -13.91 3.20 8.29
C THR A 33 -12.45 3.35 7.92
N CYS A 34 -12.14 4.30 7.05
CA CYS A 34 -10.80 4.50 6.49
C CYS A 34 -10.07 5.64 7.19
N HIS A 35 -8.90 5.36 7.77
CA HIS A 35 -7.99 6.31 8.38
C HIS A 35 -6.88 6.65 7.36
N LEU A 36 -6.81 7.92 6.96
CA LEU A 36 -5.98 8.39 5.86
C LEU A 36 -4.92 9.37 6.39
N PRO A 37 -3.72 8.88 6.77
CA PRO A 37 -2.61 9.78 7.11
C PRO A 37 -2.15 10.53 5.86
N ALA A 38 -1.95 11.83 5.99
CA ALA A 38 -1.61 12.72 4.89
C ALA A 38 -0.73 13.88 5.35
N ARG A 39 0.20 14.29 4.49
CA ARG A 39 0.94 15.53 4.68
C ARG A 39 0.01 16.74 4.47
N GLU A 40 0.37 17.91 4.98
CA GLU A 40 -0.47 19.10 4.84
C GLU A 40 -0.82 19.45 3.39
N GLN A 41 0.14 19.29 2.48
CA GLN A 41 -0.01 19.61 1.05
C GLN A 41 -0.78 18.56 0.24
N ASP A 42 -1.06 17.37 0.79
CA ASP A 42 -1.74 16.32 0.05
C ASP A 42 -3.21 16.70 -0.19
N THR A 43 -3.65 16.52 -1.43
CA THR A 43 -5.03 16.79 -1.86
C THR A 43 -5.75 15.48 -2.14
N PHE A 44 -7.04 15.43 -1.87
CA PHE A 44 -7.88 14.26 -2.06
C PHE A 44 -9.04 14.57 -3.01
N PRO A 45 -9.50 13.59 -3.79
CA PRO A 45 -10.77 13.73 -4.48
C PRO A 45 -11.90 13.89 -3.44
N ALA A 46 -12.99 14.53 -3.84
CA ALA A 46 -14.18 14.58 -3.01
C ALA A 46 -14.72 13.15 -2.80
N PHE A 47 -14.99 12.81 -1.56
CA PHE A 47 -15.66 11.55 -1.23
C PHE A 47 -17.18 11.71 -1.37
N ASP A 48 -17.84 10.65 -1.82
CA ASP A 48 -19.31 10.62 -1.87
C ASP A 48 -19.90 10.88 -0.48
N ALA A 49 -20.97 11.69 -0.41
CA ALA A 49 -21.61 12.06 0.85
C ALA A 49 -22.07 10.83 1.67
N SER A 50 -22.49 9.76 0.99
CA SER A 50 -22.93 8.51 1.63
C SER A 50 -21.84 7.74 2.37
N VAL A 51 -20.57 8.03 2.09
CA VAL A 51 -19.41 7.35 2.71
C VAL A 51 -18.50 8.31 3.48
N SER A 52 -18.69 9.63 3.36
CA SER A 52 -17.83 10.65 3.95
C SER A 52 -17.71 10.55 5.48
N GLU A 53 -18.78 10.11 6.17
CA GLU A 53 -18.77 9.89 7.61
C GLU A 53 -17.81 8.77 8.06
N ARG A 54 -17.37 7.92 7.15
CA ARG A 54 -16.40 6.84 7.40
C ARG A 54 -14.98 7.19 6.97
N VAL A 55 -14.75 8.41 6.52
CA VAL A 55 -13.40 8.93 6.22
C VAL A 55 -12.85 9.64 7.44
N ARG A 56 -11.64 9.28 7.84
CA ARG A 56 -10.88 9.91 8.94
C ARG A 56 -9.56 10.41 8.37
N LEU A 57 -9.56 11.63 7.89
CA LEU A 57 -8.36 12.28 7.35
C LEU A 57 -7.52 12.84 8.49
N ALA A 58 -6.27 12.42 8.59
CA ALA A 58 -5.28 12.93 9.53
C ALA A 58 -4.21 13.72 8.77
N LYS A 59 -4.35 15.06 8.75
CA LYS A 59 -3.38 15.98 8.16
C LYS A 59 -2.16 16.15 9.06
N GLY A 60 -1.01 16.55 8.47
CA GLY A 60 0.25 16.75 9.20
C GLY A 60 0.99 15.45 9.54
N VAL A 61 0.53 14.31 9.07
CA VAL A 61 1.21 13.03 9.25
C VAL A 61 2.15 12.77 8.08
N ASP A 62 3.45 12.66 8.36
CA ASP A 62 4.45 12.22 7.38
C ASP A 62 4.74 10.72 7.56
N PRO A 63 4.28 9.87 6.64
CA PRO A 63 4.49 8.43 6.75
C PRO A 63 5.94 7.97 6.53
N THR A 64 6.85 8.87 6.17
CA THR A 64 8.30 8.61 6.09
C THR A 64 9.04 8.97 7.37
N ASN A 65 8.38 9.65 8.31
CA ASN A 65 8.91 10.01 9.60
C ASN A 65 8.42 9.05 10.68
N GLU A 66 9.34 8.34 11.31
CA GLU A 66 9.04 7.29 12.30
C GLU A 66 8.20 7.80 13.49
N SER A 67 8.54 8.95 14.07
CA SER A 67 7.81 9.54 15.20
C SER A 67 6.40 9.97 14.83
N SER A 68 6.24 10.50 13.61
CA SER A 68 4.92 10.89 13.07
C SER A 68 4.02 9.67 12.87
N VAL A 69 4.58 8.57 12.35
CA VAL A 69 3.87 7.29 12.17
C VAL A 69 3.45 6.73 13.53
N ASN A 70 4.36 6.70 14.50
CA ASN A 70 4.08 6.20 15.85
C ASN A 70 2.90 6.97 16.47
N ALA A 71 2.99 8.30 16.58
CA ALA A 71 1.93 9.12 17.16
C ALA A 71 0.56 8.92 16.46
N PHE A 72 0.58 8.78 15.13
CA PHE A 72 -0.64 8.53 14.38
C PHE A 72 -1.27 7.18 14.75
N TYR A 73 -0.52 6.07 14.71
CA TYR A 73 -1.06 4.74 15.01
C TYR A 73 -1.46 4.57 16.48
N GLU A 74 -0.78 5.24 17.41
CA GLU A 74 -1.16 5.25 18.82
C GLU A 74 -2.54 5.86 19.06
N SER A 75 -2.92 6.87 18.28
CA SER A 75 -4.22 7.55 18.38
C SER A 75 -5.40 6.74 17.81
N LEU A 76 -5.13 5.66 17.09
CA LEU A 76 -6.16 4.91 16.37
C LEU A 76 -6.89 3.89 17.25
N PRO A 77 -8.19 3.61 16.94
CA PRO A 77 -8.87 2.44 17.49
C PRO A 77 -8.19 1.15 17.02
N GLN A 78 -8.67 0.02 17.51
CA GLN A 78 -8.23 -1.30 17.05
C GLN A 78 -8.40 -1.44 15.54
N LEU A 79 -7.32 -1.75 14.85
CA LEU A 79 -7.30 -1.91 13.40
C LEU A 79 -7.67 -3.34 12.98
N TRP A 80 -8.38 -3.41 11.88
CA TRP A 80 -8.52 -4.64 11.11
C TRP A 80 -7.42 -4.77 10.05
N ALA A 81 -7.10 -3.68 9.34
CA ALA A 81 -6.08 -3.73 8.28
C ALA A 81 -5.24 -2.46 8.20
N SER A 82 -4.03 -2.60 7.67
CA SER A 82 -3.15 -1.51 7.28
C SER A 82 -2.63 -1.72 5.86
N ILE A 83 -2.90 -0.75 4.98
CA ILE A 83 -2.63 -0.81 3.55
C ILE A 83 -1.61 0.26 3.17
N HIS A 84 -0.50 -0.14 2.55
CA HIS A 84 0.64 0.73 2.32
C HIS A 84 0.81 1.02 0.82
N CYS A 85 0.15 2.11 0.35
CA CYS A 85 0.18 2.52 -1.06
C CYS A 85 1.19 3.64 -1.35
N ILE A 86 1.95 4.11 -0.35
CA ILE A 86 3.02 5.09 -0.60
C ILE A 86 4.13 4.44 -1.40
N GLY A 87 4.63 5.17 -2.39
CA GLY A 87 5.78 4.78 -3.16
C GLY A 87 6.27 5.90 -4.07
N GLY A 88 7.54 5.80 -4.42
CA GLY A 88 8.19 6.67 -5.38
C GLY A 88 8.78 5.87 -6.54
N PHE A 89 9.06 6.55 -7.63
CA PHE A 89 9.73 6.00 -8.80
C PHE A 89 10.88 6.91 -9.21
N ALA A 90 11.99 6.31 -9.62
CA ALA A 90 13.08 6.96 -10.32
C ALA A 90 13.74 5.97 -11.29
N MET A 91 14.22 6.48 -12.41
CA MET A 91 14.87 5.73 -13.45
C MET A 91 16.09 6.51 -13.93
N ALA A 92 17.27 5.89 -13.87
CA ALA A 92 18.52 6.39 -14.40
C ALA A 92 19.51 5.22 -14.59
N PRO A 93 20.43 5.29 -15.58
CA PRO A 93 21.59 4.41 -15.61
C PRO A 93 22.35 4.49 -14.28
N ILE A 94 22.99 3.41 -13.86
CA ILE A 94 23.66 3.36 -12.55
C ILE A 94 24.72 4.45 -12.36
N ALA A 95 25.44 4.79 -13.41
CA ALA A 95 26.45 5.84 -13.38
C ALA A 95 25.87 7.26 -13.15
N ASP A 96 24.60 7.46 -13.50
CA ASP A 96 23.90 8.74 -13.39
C ASP A 96 22.93 8.79 -12.19
N THR A 97 22.83 7.68 -11.44
CA THR A 97 21.93 7.57 -10.29
C THR A 97 22.40 8.48 -9.15
N LYS A 98 21.54 9.42 -8.75
CA LYS A 98 21.87 10.37 -7.68
C LYS A 98 21.54 9.78 -6.31
N GLY A 99 22.42 9.99 -5.32
CA GLY A 99 22.21 9.55 -3.94
C GLY A 99 20.87 10.07 -3.36
N ALA A 100 20.50 11.32 -3.66
CA ALA A 100 19.23 11.89 -3.24
C ALA A 100 18.00 11.15 -3.79
N ASP A 101 18.06 10.59 -5.01
CA ASP A 101 16.98 9.77 -5.56
C ASP A 101 16.91 8.40 -4.85
N VAL A 102 18.05 7.81 -4.54
CA VAL A 102 18.11 6.56 -3.76
C VAL A 102 17.52 6.77 -2.37
N GLU A 103 17.93 7.84 -1.67
CA GLU A 103 17.40 8.20 -0.36
C GLU A 103 15.87 8.36 -0.39
N ARG A 104 15.36 9.15 -1.34
CA ARG A 104 13.93 9.37 -1.51
C ARG A 104 13.17 8.06 -1.82
N LEU A 105 13.75 7.15 -2.62
CA LEU A 105 13.17 5.84 -2.89
C LEU A 105 13.15 4.96 -1.64
N MET A 106 14.22 4.94 -0.85
CA MET A 106 14.28 4.19 0.41
C MET A 106 13.25 4.70 1.40
N GLN A 107 13.14 6.03 1.58
CA GLN A 107 12.15 6.65 2.46
C GLN A 107 10.73 6.27 2.08
N ALA A 108 10.36 6.42 0.80
CA ALA A 108 9.00 6.18 0.35
C ALA A 108 8.65 4.69 0.20
N ASN A 109 9.56 3.89 -0.38
CA ASN A 109 9.26 2.51 -0.77
C ASN A 109 9.58 1.49 0.32
N PHE A 110 10.46 1.80 1.28
CA PHE A 110 10.89 0.83 2.29
C PHE A 110 10.61 1.31 3.73
N TYR A 111 11.14 2.47 4.13
CA TYR A 111 10.98 2.91 5.52
C TYR A 111 9.52 3.23 5.87
N SER A 112 8.78 3.91 4.99
CA SER A 112 7.36 4.20 5.22
C SER A 112 6.54 2.93 5.46
N PRO A 113 6.51 1.91 4.57
CA PRO A 113 5.76 0.69 4.85
C PRO A 113 6.31 -0.11 6.04
N LEU A 114 7.62 -0.10 6.29
CA LEU A 114 8.22 -0.75 7.46
C LEU A 114 7.71 -0.15 8.78
N PHE A 115 7.76 1.19 8.91
CA PHE A 115 7.28 1.88 10.11
C PHE A 115 5.77 1.68 10.30
N CYS A 116 4.99 1.83 9.23
CA CYS A 116 3.54 1.61 9.26
C CYS A 116 3.18 0.17 9.62
N THR A 117 3.92 -0.82 9.09
CA THR A 117 3.72 -2.23 9.45
C THR A 117 3.98 -2.48 10.92
N ARG A 118 5.11 -2.00 11.44
CA ARG A 118 5.46 -2.15 12.85
C ARG A 118 4.38 -1.59 13.78
N GLU A 119 3.92 -0.38 13.51
CA GLU A 119 2.90 0.26 14.35
C GLU A 119 1.52 -0.38 14.16
N ALA A 120 1.19 -0.86 12.96
CA ALA A 120 -0.03 -1.63 12.72
C ALA A 120 -0.03 -2.93 13.54
N VAL A 121 1.09 -3.67 13.57
CA VAL A 121 1.22 -4.88 14.38
C VAL A 121 1.07 -4.56 15.87
N ARG A 122 1.70 -3.50 16.38
CA ARG A 122 1.53 -3.06 17.77
C ARG A 122 0.07 -2.73 18.10
N ASN A 123 -0.62 -2.04 17.20
CA ASN A 123 -2.04 -1.73 17.35
C ASN A 123 -2.91 -3.01 17.34
N MET A 124 -2.68 -3.92 16.39
CA MET A 124 -3.43 -5.18 16.26
C MET A 124 -3.25 -6.11 17.47
N ARG A 125 -2.12 -6.03 18.18
CA ARG A 125 -1.84 -6.78 19.41
C ARG A 125 -2.55 -6.26 20.67
N ARG A 126 -3.16 -5.06 20.63
CA ARG A 126 -3.85 -4.48 21.79
C ARG A 126 -5.00 -5.35 22.28
N GLU A 127 -5.70 -6.03 21.36
CA GLU A 127 -6.70 -7.04 21.69
C GLU A 127 -6.22 -8.40 21.17
N SER A 128 -5.88 -9.30 22.06
CA SER A 128 -5.38 -10.63 21.71
C SER A 128 -6.43 -11.46 20.95
N GLY A 129 -5.96 -12.25 19.95
CA GLY A 129 -6.80 -13.22 19.23
C GLY A 129 -7.64 -12.66 18.09
N ARG A 130 -7.62 -11.36 17.82
CA ARG A 130 -8.36 -10.77 16.68
C ARG A 130 -7.67 -10.93 15.32
N GLY A 131 -6.33 -11.09 15.32
CA GLY A 131 -5.54 -11.09 14.10
C GLY A 131 -5.59 -9.75 13.37
N GLY A 132 -5.21 -9.74 12.11
CA GLY A 132 -5.20 -8.54 11.28
C GLY A 132 -4.78 -8.80 9.85
N ARG A 133 -4.75 -7.74 9.03
CA ARG A 133 -4.33 -7.80 7.63
C ARG A 133 -3.38 -6.66 7.30
N ILE A 134 -2.26 -6.98 6.70
CA ILE A 134 -1.29 -6.00 6.20
C ILE A 134 -1.07 -6.26 4.73
N VAL A 135 -1.25 -5.22 3.90
CA VAL A 135 -1.01 -5.34 2.46
C VAL A 135 -0.14 -4.19 1.99
N SER A 136 1.01 -4.52 1.42
CA SER A 136 1.97 -3.57 0.86
C SER A 136 1.99 -3.60 -0.66
N VAL A 137 2.57 -2.58 -1.28
CA VAL A 137 2.71 -2.48 -2.74
C VAL A 137 4.17 -2.63 -3.12
N ALA A 138 4.54 -3.83 -3.58
CA ALA A 138 5.79 -4.11 -4.27
C ALA A 138 5.74 -3.59 -5.73
N ALA A 139 6.42 -4.22 -6.65
CA ALA A 139 6.30 -3.97 -8.09
C ALA A 139 6.89 -5.13 -8.89
N ARG A 140 6.49 -5.28 -10.16
CA ARG A 140 7.08 -6.24 -11.09
C ARG A 140 8.61 -6.13 -11.14
N ALA A 141 9.16 -4.89 -11.18
CA ALA A 141 10.60 -4.64 -11.18
C ALA A 141 11.33 -5.23 -9.95
N GLY A 142 10.66 -5.34 -8.81
CA GLY A 142 11.22 -5.97 -7.61
C GLY A 142 11.25 -7.50 -7.69
N LEU A 143 10.34 -8.11 -8.45
CA LEU A 143 10.27 -9.57 -8.64
C LEU A 143 11.06 -10.03 -9.86
N GLU A 144 11.10 -9.23 -10.92
CA GLU A 144 11.74 -9.53 -12.19
C GLU A 144 12.91 -8.56 -12.45
N ALA A 145 13.88 -8.52 -11.54
CA ALA A 145 14.96 -7.54 -11.55
C ALA A 145 15.79 -7.54 -12.85
N ARG A 146 15.86 -8.67 -13.58
CA ARG A 146 16.54 -8.75 -14.88
C ARG A 146 15.88 -7.87 -15.95
N ALA A 147 14.58 -7.59 -15.83
CA ALA A 147 13.85 -6.69 -16.73
C ALA A 147 13.88 -5.23 -16.27
N ALA A 148 14.53 -4.92 -15.14
CA ALA A 148 14.55 -3.59 -14.52
C ALA A 148 15.81 -2.78 -14.88
N GLY A 149 16.40 -2.96 -16.08
CA GLY A 149 17.51 -2.15 -16.55
C GLY A 149 17.21 -0.65 -16.50
N GLY A 150 18.14 0.15 -15.97
CA GLY A 150 17.92 1.59 -15.73
C GLY A 150 17.05 1.93 -14.51
N MET A 151 16.56 0.93 -13.76
CA MET A 151 15.72 1.12 -12.56
C MET A 151 16.31 0.38 -11.35
N ALA A 152 17.61 0.15 -11.27
CA ALA A 152 18.24 -0.71 -10.28
C ALA A 152 17.90 -0.31 -8.83
N ALA A 153 17.99 0.98 -8.48
CA ALA A 153 17.65 1.48 -7.15
C ALA A 153 16.16 1.29 -6.82
N TYR A 154 15.28 1.58 -7.76
CA TYR A 154 13.84 1.34 -7.59
C TYR A 154 13.53 -0.16 -7.41
N ALA A 155 14.06 -1.00 -8.27
CA ALA A 155 13.88 -2.46 -8.20
C ALA A 155 14.34 -3.02 -6.85
N ALA A 156 15.50 -2.57 -6.36
CA ALA A 156 16.02 -2.98 -5.05
C ALA A 156 15.07 -2.62 -3.90
N THR A 157 14.51 -1.40 -3.88
CA THR A 157 13.54 -1.01 -2.83
C THR A 157 12.24 -1.82 -2.91
N LYS A 158 11.80 -2.19 -4.10
CA LYS A 158 10.59 -3.00 -4.29
C LYS A 158 10.81 -4.50 -4.03
N ALA A 159 12.02 -5.00 -4.26
CA ALA A 159 12.44 -6.33 -3.81
C ALA A 159 12.52 -6.41 -2.28
N ALA A 160 12.97 -5.34 -1.61
CA ALA A 160 12.97 -5.28 -0.15
C ALA A 160 11.55 -5.41 0.45
N ILE A 161 10.51 -4.85 -0.20
CA ILE A 161 9.12 -5.04 0.23
C ILE A 161 8.66 -6.49 0.05
N ALA A 162 9.06 -7.16 -1.02
CA ALA A 162 8.75 -8.57 -1.21
C ALA A 162 9.35 -9.42 -0.08
N ALA A 163 10.64 -9.26 0.19
CA ALA A 163 11.33 -9.97 1.27
C ALA A 163 10.73 -9.66 2.65
N LEU A 164 10.40 -8.39 2.93
CA LEU A 164 9.74 -7.98 4.18
C LEU A 164 8.37 -8.65 4.33
N THR A 165 7.60 -8.73 3.25
CA THR A 165 6.27 -9.36 3.23
C THR A 165 6.36 -10.86 3.56
N GLU A 166 7.29 -11.58 2.94
CA GLU A 166 7.50 -13.00 3.15
C GLU A 166 7.93 -13.28 4.60
N ALA A 167 8.94 -12.55 5.10
CA ALA A 167 9.45 -12.72 6.45
C ALA A 167 8.38 -12.45 7.53
N LEU A 168 7.67 -11.32 7.41
CA LEU A 168 6.65 -10.95 8.39
C LEU A 168 5.39 -11.83 8.31
N GLY A 169 5.06 -12.36 7.13
CA GLY A 169 3.95 -13.30 6.99
C GLY A 169 4.19 -14.59 7.74
N GLU A 170 5.44 -15.05 7.84
CA GLU A 170 5.81 -16.19 8.69
C GLU A 170 5.91 -15.81 10.17
N GLU A 171 6.55 -14.67 10.49
CA GLU A 171 6.70 -14.20 11.87
C GLU A 171 5.35 -14.04 12.59
N LEU A 172 4.35 -13.48 11.90
CA LEU A 172 3.07 -13.09 12.48
C LEU A 172 1.95 -14.13 12.30
N ALA A 173 2.24 -15.26 11.66
CA ALA A 173 1.26 -16.30 11.32
C ALA A 173 0.52 -16.83 12.54
N ALA A 174 1.23 -17.13 13.64
CA ALA A 174 0.64 -17.64 14.87
C ALA A 174 -0.31 -16.66 15.57
N GLU A 175 -0.19 -15.36 15.26
CA GLU A 175 -1.06 -14.31 15.80
C GLU A 175 -2.29 -14.05 14.91
N GLY A 176 -2.43 -14.76 13.78
CA GLY A 176 -3.52 -14.56 12.82
C GLY A 176 -3.42 -13.26 12.03
N ILE A 177 -2.24 -12.61 12.04
CA ILE A 177 -1.96 -11.43 11.24
C ILE A 177 -1.41 -11.89 9.89
N LEU A 178 -2.21 -11.70 8.82
CA LEU A 178 -1.80 -12.10 7.47
C LEU A 178 -1.14 -10.92 6.76
N VAL A 179 0.13 -11.09 6.40
CA VAL A 179 0.93 -10.09 5.69
C VAL A 179 1.10 -10.52 4.24
N ASN A 180 0.70 -9.65 3.32
CA ASN A 180 0.80 -9.87 1.87
C ASN A 180 1.25 -8.61 1.15
N ALA A 181 1.63 -8.74 -0.11
CA ALA A 181 1.84 -7.62 -1.01
C ALA A 181 1.23 -7.89 -2.39
N VAL A 182 0.90 -6.82 -3.09
CA VAL A 182 0.67 -6.87 -4.54
C VAL A 182 1.90 -6.34 -5.27
N ALA A 183 2.20 -6.92 -6.43
CA ALA A 183 3.29 -6.46 -7.30
C ALA A 183 2.70 -6.05 -8.66
N PRO A 184 2.23 -4.80 -8.82
CA PRO A 184 1.73 -4.33 -10.10
C PRO A 184 2.84 -4.21 -11.14
N SER A 185 2.48 -4.38 -12.42
CA SER A 185 3.25 -3.83 -13.53
C SER A 185 2.98 -2.32 -13.66
N LEU A 186 3.19 -1.76 -14.83
CA LEU A 186 2.87 -0.37 -15.13
C LEU A 186 1.34 -0.17 -15.11
N MET A 187 0.84 0.52 -14.09
CA MET A 187 -0.61 0.77 -13.92
C MET A 187 -1.13 1.85 -14.86
N ASP A 188 -2.36 1.71 -15.30
CA ASP A 188 -3.07 2.73 -16.07
C ASP A 188 -3.44 3.90 -15.17
N THR A 189 -2.64 4.95 -15.24
CA THR A 189 -2.83 6.19 -14.49
C THR A 189 -2.67 7.42 -15.41
N PRO A 190 -3.30 8.54 -15.09
CA PRO A 190 -3.10 9.78 -15.89
C PRO A 190 -1.63 10.19 -16.00
N ALA A 191 -0.83 9.96 -14.95
CA ALA A 191 0.61 10.28 -14.96
C ALA A 191 1.38 9.38 -15.95
N ASN A 192 1.12 8.07 -15.92
CA ASN A 192 1.78 7.10 -16.80
C ASN A 192 1.36 7.32 -18.27
N ARG A 193 0.08 7.59 -18.53
CA ARG A 193 -0.39 7.94 -19.88
C ARG A 193 0.30 9.18 -20.44
N ARG A 194 0.51 10.22 -19.60
CA ARG A 194 1.25 11.43 -20.03
C ARG A 194 2.72 11.16 -20.30
N SER A 195 3.36 10.30 -19.53
CA SER A 195 4.79 9.97 -19.70
C SER A 195 5.04 9.04 -20.90
N MET A 196 4.05 8.25 -21.29
CA MET A 196 4.15 7.27 -22.38
C MET A 196 2.94 7.35 -23.34
N PRO A 197 2.74 8.48 -24.04
CA PRO A 197 1.51 8.73 -24.80
C PRO A 197 1.30 7.81 -26.00
N LYS A 198 2.33 7.06 -26.41
CA LYS A 198 2.27 6.10 -27.55
C LYS A 198 2.11 4.64 -27.10
N ALA A 199 2.02 4.38 -25.79
CA ALA A 199 1.87 3.02 -25.30
C ALA A 199 0.44 2.50 -25.48
N ASP A 200 0.31 1.18 -25.55
CA ASP A 200 -0.99 0.51 -25.54
C ASP A 200 -1.50 0.38 -24.09
N PHE A 201 -2.31 1.33 -23.68
CA PHE A 201 -2.86 1.38 -22.31
C PHE A 201 -3.81 0.22 -22.00
N SER A 202 -4.38 -0.44 -23.02
CA SER A 202 -5.27 -1.59 -22.81
C SER A 202 -4.56 -2.82 -22.18
N ARG A 203 -3.23 -2.82 -22.21
CA ARG A 203 -2.41 -3.86 -21.62
C ARG A 203 -2.10 -3.60 -20.15
N TRP A 204 -2.26 -2.37 -19.67
CA TRP A 204 -1.94 -1.99 -18.30
C TRP A 204 -3.07 -2.36 -17.33
N PRO A 205 -2.77 -2.87 -16.14
CA PRO A 205 -3.79 -3.07 -15.13
C PRO A 205 -4.35 -1.70 -14.70
N ARG A 206 -5.67 -1.60 -14.58
CA ARG A 206 -6.32 -0.42 -14.03
C ARG A 206 -6.11 -0.39 -12.52
N VAL A 207 -6.08 0.80 -11.95
CA VAL A 207 -5.89 0.97 -10.49
C VAL A 207 -7.01 0.29 -9.68
N GLU A 208 -8.23 0.24 -10.21
CA GLU A 208 -9.38 -0.43 -9.59
C GLU A 208 -9.19 -1.95 -9.54
N GLU A 209 -8.57 -2.56 -10.54
CA GLU A 209 -8.26 -4.00 -10.59
C GLU A 209 -7.20 -4.36 -9.55
N VAL A 210 -6.17 -3.52 -9.41
CA VAL A 210 -5.15 -3.67 -8.36
C VAL A 210 -5.78 -3.48 -6.98
N ALA A 211 -6.65 -2.46 -6.82
CA ALA A 211 -7.37 -2.19 -5.57
C ALA A 211 -8.25 -3.37 -5.16
N SER A 212 -8.96 -4.01 -6.11
CA SER A 212 -9.77 -5.21 -5.83
C SER A 212 -8.95 -6.35 -5.25
N THR A 213 -7.72 -6.57 -5.78
CA THR A 213 -6.80 -7.58 -5.25
C THR A 213 -6.37 -7.23 -3.82
N ILE A 214 -6.05 -5.96 -3.55
CA ILE A 214 -5.68 -5.48 -2.20
C ILE A 214 -6.84 -5.71 -1.22
N VAL A 215 -8.05 -5.32 -1.59
CA VAL A 215 -9.26 -5.49 -0.76
C VAL A 215 -9.51 -6.96 -0.46
N TRP A 216 -9.37 -7.85 -1.45
CA TRP A 216 -9.51 -9.29 -1.23
C TRP A 216 -8.44 -9.84 -0.26
N LEU A 217 -7.17 -9.47 -0.44
CA LEU A 217 -6.10 -9.89 0.47
C LEU A 217 -6.35 -9.43 1.91
N ALA A 218 -6.99 -8.27 2.08
CA ALA A 218 -7.34 -7.72 3.39
C ALA A 218 -8.72 -8.17 3.90
N SER A 219 -9.48 -8.94 3.12
CA SER A 219 -10.85 -9.32 3.48
C SER A 219 -10.88 -10.35 4.62
N PRO A 220 -11.99 -10.44 5.39
CA PRO A 220 -12.22 -11.52 6.33
C PRO A 220 -12.25 -12.90 5.68
N GLU A 221 -12.60 -12.96 4.40
CA GLU A 221 -12.66 -14.20 3.61
C GLU A 221 -11.27 -14.79 3.34
N ASN A 222 -10.23 -13.93 3.32
CA ASN A 222 -8.87 -14.41 3.30
C ASN A 222 -8.47 -14.93 4.68
N THR A 223 -8.50 -16.23 4.85
CA THR A 223 -8.12 -16.93 6.10
C THR A 223 -6.78 -17.67 5.99
N LEU A 224 -6.24 -17.80 4.78
CA LEU A 224 -5.10 -18.68 4.50
C LEU A 224 -3.93 -18.00 3.79
N VAL A 225 -4.19 -17.02 2.92
CA VAL A 225 -3.13 -16.42 2.11
C VAL A 225 -2.33 -15.45 2.96
N ARG A 226 -1.07 -15.81 3.22
CA ARG A 226 -0.05 -15.00 3.88
C ARG A 226 1.29 -15.15 3.16
N SER A 227 2.24 -14.29 3.42
CA SER A 227 3.58 -14.28 2.82
C SER A 227 3.53 -14.18 1.28
N GLY A 228 2.37 -13.84 0.71
CA GLY A 228 2.16 -13.81 -0.72
C GLY A 228 2.57 -12.45 -1.32
N VAL A 229 3.42 -12.47 -2.35
CA VAL A 229 3.66 -11.31 -3.20
C VAL A 229 2.95 -11.57 -4.53
N VAL A 230 1.76 -11.01 -4.69
CA VAL A 230 0.83 -11.35 -5.78
C VAL A 230 1.10 -10.50 -7.02
N PRO A 231 1.55 -11.10 -8.14
CA PRO A 231 1.70 -10.37 -9.40
C PRO A 231 0.34 -9.87 -9.92
N VAL A 232 0.25 -8.58 -10.25
CA VAL A 232 -0.94 -7.96 -10.85
C VAL A 232 -0.50 -7.21 -12.10
N TYR A 233 -0.21 -7.96 -13.16
CA TYR A 233 0.48 -7.42 -14.34
C TYR A 233 -0.46 -6.98 -15.47
N GLY A 234 -1.74 -7.33 -15.39
CA GLY A 234 -2.64 -7.13 -16.52
C GLY A 234 -2.21 -8.00 -17.70
N ARG A 235 -2.06 -7.37 -18.85
CA ARG A 235 -1.58 -8.01 -20.09
C ARG A 235 -0.18 -7.49 -20.52
N SER A 236 0.52 -6.79 -19.61
CA SER A 236 1.83 -6.19 -19.91
C SER A 236 3.00 -7.10 -19.56
#